data_120d63cdd2bd04429c6c78219656f2fa
#
_entry.id   120d63cdd2bd04429c6c78219656f2fa
#
_cell.length_a   1.000
_cell.length_b   1.000
_cell.length_c   1.000
_cell.angle_alpha   90.00
_cell.angle_beta   90.00
_cell.angle_gamma   90.00
#
_symmetry.space_group_name_H-M   'P 1'
#
loop_
_entity.id
_entity.type
_entity.pdbx_description
1 polymer ?
#
loop_
_entity_poly.entity_id
_entity_poly.type
_entity_poly.pdbx_seq_one_letter_code
_entity_poly.pdbx_strand_id
1 'polypeptide(L)' 'MKIFNLGNGHTLEVEKANRGIEDDYKVTFKEDGKALFECEYYSKNALEFEYDITL' A
#
# COMPACT_ATOMS: atom_id res chain seq x y z
N MET A 1 -5.09 8.62 3.85
CA MET A 1 -3.93 7.74 3.61
C MET A 1 -3.51 7.05 4.89
N LYS A 2 -3.21 5.77 4.80
CA LYS A 2 -2.67 5.01 5.93
C LYS A 2 -1.22 4.66 5.65
N ILE A 3 -0.41 4.66 6.71
CA ILE A 3 0.99 4.28 6.61
C ILE A 3 1.22 3.09 7.52
N PHE A 4 1.75 2.01 6.95
CA PHE A 4 2.06 0.79 7.68
C PHE A 4 3.56 0.64 7.78
N ASN A 5 4.05 0.39 8.99
CA ASN A 5 5.47 0.12 9.21
C ASN A 5 5.68 -1.39 9.11
N LEU A 6 6.43 -1.81 8.12
CA LEU A 6 6.66 -3.24 7.85
C LEU A 6 7.93 -3.76 8.50
N GLY A 7 8.67 -2.90 9.21
CA GLY A 7 9.95 -3.28 9.81
C GLY A 7 11.12 -3.13 8.86
N ASN A 8 12.34 -3.17 9.39
CA ASN A 8 13.58 -3.08 8.60
C ASN A 8 13.66 -1.83 7.70
N GLY A 9 13.06 -0.72 8.15
CA GLY A 9 13.06 0.52 7.38
C GLY A 9 12.04 0.55 6.24
N HIS A 10 11.20 -0.48 6.13
CA HIS A 10 10.17 -0.54 5.10
C HIS A 10 8.85 0.04 5.58
N THR A 11 8.23 0.84 4.74
CA THR A 11 6.88 1.37 4.99
C THR A 11 6.04 1.21 3.74
N LEU A 12 4.74 1.06 3.97
CA LEU A 12 3.75 1.00 2.89
C LEU A 12 2.77 2.13 3.09
N GLU A 13 2.65 2.99 2.09
CA GLU A 13 1.67 4.08 2.08
C GLU A 13 0.49 3.63 1.24
N VAL A 14 -0.69 3.63 1.84
CA VAL A 14 -1.90 3.11 1.21
C VAL A 14 -2.95 4.19 1.20
N GLU A 15 -3.51 4.47 0.04
CA GLU A 15 -4.65 5.38 -0.08
C GLU A 15 -5.67 4.78 -1.03
N LYS A 16 -6.93 5.19 -0.85
CA LYS A 16 -7.98 4.71 -1.72
C LYS A 16 -7.77 5.28 -3.12
N ALA A 17 -7.75 4.41 -4.10
CA ALA A 17 -7.63 4.84 -5.48
C ALA A 17 -8.96 5.39 -5.96
N ASN A 18 -8.90 6.37 -6.83
CA ASN A 18 -10.11 7.07 -7.29
C ASN A 18 -10.36 6.75 -8.76
N ARG A 19 -10.44 5.43 -9.05
CA ARG A 19 -10.59 4.94 -10.42
C ARG A 19 -11.98 4.41 -10.74
N GLY A 20 -12.93 4.60 -9.81
CA GLY A 20 -14.29 4.09 -10.01
C GLY A 20 -14.43 2.59 -9.76
N ILE A 21 -13.41 1.96 -9.16
CA ILE A 21 -13.41 0.54 -8.82
C ILE A 21 -13.59 0.43 -7.32
N GLU A 22 -14.50 -0.43 -6.87
CA GLU A 22 -14.74 -0.65 -5.45
C GLU A 22 -13.54 -1.38 -4.83
N ASP A 23 -13.18 -1.00 -3.60
CA ASP A 23 -12.07 -1.60 -2.85
C ASP A 23 -10.76 -1.60 -3.62
N ASP A 24 -10.47 -0.50 -4.31
CA ASP A 24 -9.27 -0.32 -5.09
C ASP A 24 -8.34 0.63 -4.34
N TYR A 25 -7.10 0.22 -4.14
CA TYR A 25 -6.11 0.99 -3.36
C TYR A 25 -4.85 1.23 -4.15
N LYS A 26 -4.31 2.43 -3.98
CA LYS A 26 -3.04 2.83 -4.56
C LYS A 26 -2.00 2.76 -3.46
N VAL A 27 -0.88 2.09 -3.73
CA VAL A 27 0.16 1.90 -2.74
C VAL A 27 1.51 2.40 -3.22
N THR A 28 2.30 2.87 -2.27
CA THR A 28 3.70 3.25 -2.48
C THR A 28 4.52 2.49 -1.46
N PHE A 29 5.49 1.72 -1.91
CA PHE A 29 6.39 0.95 -1.06
C PHE A 29 7.70 1.71 -0.91
N LYS A 30 8.09 1.98 0.33
CA LYS A 30 9.29 2.77 0.63
C LYS A 30 10.28 1.99 1.47
N GLU A 31 11.55 2.22 1.22
CA GLU A 31 12.65 1.74 2.04
C GLU A 31 13.50 2.92 2.44
N ASP A 32 13.66 3.14 3.75
CA ASP A 32 14.43 4.24 4.32
C ASP A 32 14.07 5.60 3.71
N GLY A 33 12.77 5.81 3.48
CA GLY A 33 12.26 7.05 2.95
C GLY A 33 12.29 7.17 1.43
N LYS A 34 12.85 6.19 0.73
CA LYS A 34 12.89 6.19 -0.74
C LYS A 34 11.82 5.25 -1.28
N ALA A 35 11.07 5.72 -2.25
CA ALA A 35 10.08 4.89 -2.92
C ALA A 35 10.78 3.87 -3.80
N LEU A 36 10.53 2.58 -3.54
CA LEU A 36 11.04 1.49 -4.37
C LEU A 36 10.13 1.27 -5.57
N PHE A 37 8.83 1.42 -5.37
CA PHE A 37 7.88 1.52 -6.47
C PHE A 37 6.73 2.42 -6.03
N GLU A 38 6.06 2.98 -7.00
CA GLU A 38 4.95 3.90 -6.79
C GLU A 38 3.77 3.49 -7.64
N CYS A 39 2.57 3.89 -7.18
CA CYS A 39 1.34 3.77 -7.96
C CYS A 39 1.02 2.34 -8.37
N GLU A 40 1.32 1.39 -7.52
CA GLU A 40 0.80 0.04 -7.67
C GLU A 40 -0.63 0.03 -7.16
N TYR A 41 -1.49 -0.74 -7.82
CA TYR A 41 -2.90 -0.83 -7.45
C TYR A 41 -3.25 -2.22 -6.99
N TYR A 42 -3.98 -2.31 -5.89
CA TYR A 42 -4.38 -3.58 -5.30
C TYR A 42 -5.83 -3.52 -4.86
N SER A 43 -6.54 -4.64 -4.93
CA SER A 43 -7.80 -4.77 -4.22
C SER A 43 -7.51 -4.87 -2.73
N LYS A 44 -8.52 -4.59 -1.90
CA LYS A 44 -8.37 -4.68 -0.44
C LYS A 44 -7.85 -6.06 -0.02
N ASN A 45 -8.48 -7.12 -0.53
CA ASN A 45 -8.11 -8.48 -0.13
C ASN A 45 -6.69 -8.85 -0.57
N ALA A 46 -6.32 -8.48 -1.79
CA ALA A 46 -4.98 -8.75 -2.30
C ALA A 46 -3.93 -8.01 -1.49
N LEU A 47 -4.21 -6.76 -1.14
CA LEU A 47 -3.28 -5.94 -0.38
C LEU A 47 -3.08 -6.49 1.03
N GLU A 48 -4.17 -6.87 1.70
CA GLU A 48 -4.11 -7.44 3.04
C GLU A 48 -3.36 -8.76 3.06
N PHE A 49 -3.56 -9.57 2.03
CA PHE A 49 -2.87 -10.85 1.91
C PHE A 49 -1.39 -10.68 1.63
N GLU A 50 -1.04 -9.82 0.68
CA GLU A 50 0.34 -9.63 0.22
C GLU A 50 1.23 -9.08 1.33
N TYR A 51 0.73 -8.13 2.11
CA TYR A 51 1.53 -7.42 3.10
C TYR A 51 1.18 -7.79 4.55
N ASP A 52 0.26 -8.70 4.74
CA ASP A 52 -0.17 -9.14 6.07
C ASP A 52 -0.61 -7.94 6.94
N ILE A 53 -1.42 -7.08 6.36
CA ILE A 53 -1.94 -5.90 7.04
C ILE A 53 -3.46 -5.96 7.10
N THR A 54 -4.05 -5.09 7.92
CA THR A 54 -5.50 -4.96 8.02
C THR A 54 -5.89 -3.53 7.67
N LEU A 55 -6.71 -3.36 6.65
CA LEU A 55 -7.18 -2.05 6.22
C LEU A 55 -8.46 -1.59 6.99
#